data_57b998d717345ee1b160e3853f158b7e
#
_entry.id   57b998d717345ee1b160e3853f158b7e
#
_cell.length_a   1.000
_cell.length_b   1.000
_cell.length_c   1.000
_cell.angle_alpha   90.00
_cell.angle_beta   90.00
_cell.angle_gamma   90.00
#
_symmetry.space_group_name_H-M   'P 1'
#
loop_
_entity.id
_entity.type
_entity.pdbx_description
1 polymer ?
#
loop_
_entity_poly.entity_id
_entity_poly.type
_entity_poly.pdbx_seq_one_letter_code
_entity_poly.pdbx_strand_id
1 'polypeptide(L)'
;FYAAYLAKTGIVHPMQNEILASQFQDPYMVARQLLAPTNRPIFYQKHMTQHMVDGVPRAWMAHVTNVFLIRHPARVVASYAKKREGPQLDDIGYRQQAELFDHVTSLGQTPIVVDSHDIRDDPAGMMRKLCDAVGLKWDAGMLHWPSGGHASDGVWASHWYGAVHRSTGFAD
;
A
#
# COMPACT_ATOMS: atom_id res chain seq x y z
N PHE A 1 7.49 3.36 4.66
CA PHE A 1 8.81 2.75 4.38
C PHE A 1 9.49 3.24 3.09
N TYR A 2 8.89 4.17 2.35
CA TYR A 2 9.45 4.56 1.04
C TYR A 2 10.84 5.20 1.18
N ALA A 3 11.02 6.20 2.06
CA ALA A 3 12.33 6.81 2.27
C ALA A 3 13.36 5.81 2.84
N ALA A 4 12.94 4.95 3.77
CA ALA A 4 13.82 3.89 4.30
C ALA A 4 14.27 2.91 3.21
N TYR A 5 13.38 2.53 2.30
CA TYR A 5 13.70 1.71 1.13
C TYR A 5 14.73 2.39 0.21
N LEU A 6 14.51 3.66 -0.15
CA LEU A 6 15.43 4.40 -1.01
C LEU A 6 16.80 4.59 -0.36
N ALA A 7 16.83 4.95 0.92
CA ALA A 7 18.08 5.11 1.68
C ALA A 7 18.88 3.80 1.77
N LYS A 8 18.18 2.67 1.93
CA LYS A 8 18.80 1.35 2.09
C LYS A 8 19.31 0.77 0.78
N THR A 9 18.55 0.94 -0.31
CA THR A 9 18.84 0.31 -1.60
C THR A 9 19.68 1.18 -2.52
N GLY A 10 19.67 2.50 -2.33
CA GLY A 10 20.30 3.46 -3.23
C GLY A 10 19.61 3.56 -4.60
N ILE A 11 18.44 2.97 -4.77
CA ILE A 11 17.69 3.02 -6.03
C ILE A 11 17.21 4.46 -6.26
N VAL A 12 17.45 4.95 -7.48
CA VAL A 12 16.99 6.28 -7.88
C VAL A 12 15.52 6.20 -8.31
N HIS A 13 14.69 7.00 -7.66
CA HIS A 13 13.27 7.13 -7.96
C HIS A 13 12.91 8.61 -8.21
N PRO A 14 11.84 8.87 -8.99
CA PRO A 14 11.30 10.22 -9.11
C PRO A 14 11.00 10.82 -7.73
N MET A 15 11.34 12.10 -7.54
CA MET A 15 11.16 12.85 -6.28
C MET A 15 11.90 12.25 -5.07
N GLN A 16 13.03 11.58 -5.31
CA GLN A 16 13.80 10.92 -4.26
C GLN A 16 14.21 11.88 -3.13
N ASN A 17 14.68 13.08 -3.46
CA ASN A 17 15.14 14.04 -2.47
C ASN A 17 14.01 14.51 -1.56
N GLU A 18 12.85 14.80 -2.14
CA GLU A 18 11.66 15.21 -1.41
C GLU A 18 11.14 14.08 -0.52
N ILE A 19 11.18 12.83 -1.01
CA ILE A 19 10.77 11.65 -0.23
C ILE A 19 11.71 11.46 0.95
N LEU A 20 13.03 11.50 0.74
CA LEU A 20 14.04 11.36 1.80
C LEU A 20 13.94 12.47 2.85
N ALA A 21 13.58 13.69 2.46
CA ALA A 21 13.39 14.82 3.35
C ALA A 21 12.07 14.77 4.14
N SER A 22 11.04 14.07 3.62
CA SER A 22 9.68 14.08 4.18
C SER A 22 9.37 12.92 5.13
N GLN A 23 10.20 11.89 5.18
CA GLN A 23 9.94 10.67 5.94
C GLN A 23 11.18 10.21 6.71
N PHE A 24 10.97 9.40 7.74
CA PHE A 24 12.07 8.69 8.42
C PHE A 24 12.76 7.73 7.44
N GLN A 25 14.09 7.78 7.43
CA GLN A 25 14.93 6.89 6.64
C GLN A 25 15.31 5.61 7.42
N ASP A 26 15.22 5.66 8.75
CA ASP A 26 15.39 4.48 9.61
C ASP A 26 14.09 3.66 9.63
N PRO A 27 14.08 2.40 9.15
CA PRO A 27 12.89 1.57 9.10
C PRO A 27 12.33 1.21 10.49
N TYR A 28 13.16 1.22 11.54
CA TYR A 28 12.69 1.00 12.91
C TYR A 28 11.91 2.20 13.44
N MET A 29 12.33 3.42 13.09
CA MET A 29 11.58 4.64 13.42
C MET A 29 10.24 4.67 12.68
N VAL A 30 10.20 4.25 11.40
CA VAL A 30 8.95 4.09 10.66
C VAL A 30 8.02 3.09 11.36
N ALA A 31 8.51 1.90 11.71
CA ALA A 31 7.71 0.87 12.38
C ALA A 31 7.14 1.38 13.73
N ARG A 32 7.91 2.12 14.51
CA ARG A 32 7.43 2.76 15.75
C ARG A 32 6.32 3.77 15.48
N GLN A 33 6.45 4.59 14.44
CA GLN A 33 5.44 5.58 14.07
C GLN A 33 4.13 4.91 13.63
N LEU A 34 4.19 3.78 12.93
CA LEU A 34 3.00 3.03 12.49
C LEU A 34 2.16 2.48 13.65
N LEU A 35 2.80 2.23 14.80
CA LEU A 35 2.15 1.75 16.02
C LEU A 35 1.90 2.86 17.05
N ALA A 36 2.24 4.10 16.73
CA ALA A 36 2.01 5.20 17.67
C ALA A 36 0.50 5.43 17.89
N PRO A 37 0.11 5.80 19.13
CA PRO A 37 -1.28 6.14 19.41
C PRO A 37 -1.80 7.22 18.47
N THR A 38 -3.03 7.08 18.03
CA THR A 38 -3.74 8.06 17.21
C THR A 38 -4.99 8.55 17.95
N ASN A 39 -5.39 9.80 17.71
CA ASN A 39 -6.63 10.36 18.19
C ASN A 39 -7.84 10.04 17.29
N ARG A 40 -7.65 9.17 16.30
CA ARG A 40 -8.70 8.69 15.40
C ARG A 40 -9.06 7.25 15.71
N PRO A 41 -10.32 6.84 15.52
CA PRO A 41 -10.75 5.47 15.78
C PRO A 41 -10.13 4.45 14.80
N ILE A 42 -9.68 4.90 13.64
CA ILE A 42 -9.10 4.07 12.60
C ILE A 42 -7.84 4.74 12.07
N PHE A 43 -6.76 3.98 11.97
CA PHE A 43 -5.55 4.39 11.28
C PHE A 43 -5.33 3.46 10.07
N TYR A 44 -5.78 3.91 8.91
CA TYR A 44 -5.54 3.21 7.65
C TYR A 44 -4.11 3.45 7.17
N GLN A 45 -3.42 2.36 6.85
CA GLN A 45 -2.05 2.38 6.37
C GLN A 45 -1.97 1.67 5.02
N LYS A 46 -1.45 2.36 3.99
CA LYS A 46 -1.16 1.74 2.70
C LYS A 46 0.34 1.56 2.53
N HIS A 47 0.78 0.34 2.32
CA HIS A 47 2.18 -0.02 2.09
C HIS A 47 2.38 -0.63 0.71
N MET A 48 3.56 -0.37 0.13
CA MET A 48 4.02 -1.03 -1.09
C MET A 48 4.96 -2.17 -0.68
N THR A 49 4.66 -3.39 -1.10
CA THR A 49 5.40 -4.58 -0.67
C THR A 49 6.87 -4.58 -1.10
N GLN A 50 7.20 -3.98 -2.26
CA GLN A 50 8.59 -3.83 -2.71
C GLN A 50 9.46 -2.99 -1.76
N HIS A 51 8.88 -2.19 -0.88
CA HIS A 51 9.65 -1.45 0.12
C HIS A 51 10.08 -2.30 1.32
N MET A 52 9.54 -3.51 1.45
CA MET A 52 9.83 -4.43 2.56
C MET A 52 11.02 -5.36 2.24
N VAL A 53 12.15 -4.73 1.89
CA VAL A 53 13.40 -5.44 1.61
C VAL A 53 14.04 -6.00 2.88
N ASP A 54 15.05 -6.85 2.75
CA ASP A 54 15.76 -7.45 3.86
C ASP A 54 16.25 -6.42 4.88
N GLY A 55 16.06 -6.73 6.16
CA GLY A 55 16.41 -5.85 7.29
C GLY A 55 15.41 -4.73 7.56
N VAL A 56 14.28 -4.66 6.86
CA VAL A 56 13.12 -3.86 7.28
C VAL A 56 12.34 -4.65 8.32
N PRO A 57 12.05 -4.09 9.53
CA PRO A 57 11.36 -4.81 10.59
C PRO A 57 9.94 -5.20 10.17
N ARG A 58 9.54 -6.43 10.51
CA ARG A 58 8.20 -6.97 10.22
C ARG A 58 7.35 -7.18 11.48
N ALA A 59 7.95 -7.10 12.68
CA ALA A 59 7.27 -7.40 13.95
C ALA A 59 6.04 -6.51 14.21
N TRP A 60 6.00 -5.28 13.68
CA TRP A 60 4.86 -4.37 13.80
C TRP A 60 3.58 -4.95 13.19
N MET A 61 3.69 -5.86 12.21
CA MET A 61 2.55 -6.50 11.54
C MET A 61 1.72 -7.37 12.49
N ALA A 62 2.30 -7.84 13.61
CA ALA A 62 1.56 -8.55 14.65
C ALA A 62 0.49 -7.69 15.36
N HIS A 63 0.59 -6.38 15.26
CA HIS A 63 -0.25 -5.41 16.00
C HIS A 63 -1.27 -4.68 15.13
N VAL A 64 -1.43 -5.09 13.88
CA VAL A 64 -2.36 -4.49 12.91
C VAL A 64 -3.15 -5.58 12.19
N THR A 65 -4.32 -5.21 11.64
CA THR A 65 -5.05 -6.09 10.73
C THR A 65 -4.43 -6.01 9.34
N ASN A 66 -3.93 -7.15 8.85
CA ASN A 66 -3.21 -7.22 7.59
C ASN A 66 -4.14 -7.58 6.43
N VAL A 67 -4.19 -6.71 5.41
CA VAL A 67 -4.95 -6.92 4.18
C VAL A 67 -3.99 -6.92 3.00
N PHE A 68 -4.03 -7.96 2.18
CA PHE A 68 -3.22 -8.12 0.99
C PHE A 68 -4.07 -7.87 -0.25
N LEU A 69 -3.78 -6.79 -0.96
CA LEU A 69 -4.38 -6.52 -2.27
C LEU A 69 -3.56 -7.22 -3.33
N ILE A 70 -4.15 -8.17 -4.03
CA ILE A 70 -3.53 -8.84 -5.16
C ILE A 70 -4.06 -8.32 -6.49
N ARG A 71 -3.26 -8.49 -7.54
CA ARG A 71 -3.62 -8.16 -8.91
C ARG A 71 -2.87 -9.10 -9.86
N HIS A 72 -3.48 -9.47 -10.97
CA HIS A 72 -2.83 -10.32 -11.96
C HIS A 72 -1.47 -9.75 -12.40
N PRO A 73 -0.37 -10.54 -12.35
CA PRO A 73 0.99 -10.05 -12.61
C PRO A 73 1.15 -9.31 -13.94
N ALA A 74 0.59 -9.84 -15.03
CA ALA A 74 0.66 -9.18 -16.33
C ALA A 74 0.08 -7.76 -16.33
N ARG A 75 -1.01 -7.54 -15.56
CA ARG A 75 -1.63 -6.20 -15.40
C ARG A 75 -0.75 -5.25 -14.60
N VAL A 76 -0.02 -5.77 -13.61
CA VAL A 76 0.93 -4.95 -12.81
C VAL A 76 2.12 -4.57 -13.67
N VAL A 77 2.74 -5.53 -14.37
CA VAL A 77 3.87 -5.27 -15.28
C VAL A 77 3.49 -4.26 -16.35
N ALA A 78 2.35 -4.44 -17.03
CA ALA A 78 1.87 -3.51 -18.04
C ALA A 78 1.60 -2.10 -17.50
N SER A 79 1.12 -1.97 -16.26
CA SER A 79 0.90 -0.69 -15.62
C SER A 79 2.22 -0.02 -15.20
N TYR A 80 3.17 -0.80 -14.69
CA TYR A 80 4.45 -0.31 -14.21
C TYR A 80 5.35 0.13 -15.38
N ALA A 81 5.39 -0.65 -16.46
CA ALA A 81 6.18 -0.36 -17.67
C ALA A 81 5.78 0.96 -18.36
N LYS A 82 4.55 1.45 -18.14
CA LYS A 82 4.15 2.78 -18.63
C LYS A 82 4.88 3.94 -17.94
N LYS A 83 5.48 3.69 -16.78
CA LYS A 83 6.13 4.72 -15.96
C LYS A 83 7.62 4.48 -15.74
N ARG A 84 8.09 3.28 -15.99
CA ARG A 84 9.49 2.89 -15.80
C ARG A 84 9.86 1.81 -16.82
N GLU A 85 10.96 2.03 -17.54
CA GLU A 85 11.51 1.05 -18.48
C GLU A 85 12.20 -0.09 -17.73
N GLY A 86 12.12 -1.31 -18.28
CA GLY A 86 12.81 -2.49 -17.80
C GLY A 86 12.51 -2.91 -16.37
N PRO A 87 11.20 -3.07 -15.96
CA PRO A 87 10.85 -3.46 -14.61
C PRO A 87 11.46 -4.82 -14.25
N GLN A 88 12.08 -4.90 -13.07
CA GLN A 88 12.57 -6.14 -12.49
C GLN A 88 11.52 -6.76 -11.57
N LEU A 89 11.65 -8.05 -11.25
CA LEU A 89 10.72 -8.76 -10.38
C LEU A 89 10.57 -8.08 -9.02
N ASP A 90 11.67 -7.61 -8.43
CA ASP A 90 11.66 -6.96 -7.13
C ASP A 90 11.02 -5.55 -7.14
N ASP A 91 10.96 -4.89 -8.30
CA ASP A 91 10.27 -3.60 -8.45
C ASP A 91 8.74 -3.71 -8.31
N ILE A 92 8.17 -4.88 -8.62
CA ILE A 92 6.73 -5.14 -8.55
C ILE A 92 6.27 -5.80 -7.25
N GLY A 93 7.21 -6.24 -6.40
CA GLY A 93 6.97 -6.62 -5.02
C GLY A 93 6.22 -7.92 -4.76
N TYR A 94 6.07 -8.81 -5.76
CA TYR A 94 5.33 -10.08 -5.58
C TYR A 94 6.04 -11.05 -4.65
N ARG A 95 7.36 -11.16 -4.75
CA ARG A 95 8.15 -11.99 -3.85
C ARG A 95 7.99 -11.51 -2.42
N GLN A 96 8.18 -10.23 -2.19
CA GLN A 96 8.00 -9.63 -0.87
C GLN A 96 6.56 -9.78 -0.36
N GLN A 97 5.56 -9.68 -1.25
CA GLN A 97 4.16 -9.89 -0.87
C GLN A 97 3.91 -11.31 -0.35
N ALA A 98 4.45 -12.33 -1.02
CA ALA A 98 4.34 -13.72 -0.58
C ALA A 98 5.06 -13.94 0.77
N GLU A 99 6.28 -13.44 0.91
CA GLU A 99 7.04 -13.51 2.17
C GLU A 99 6.33 -12.83 3.35
N LEU A 100 5.66 -11.69 3.10
CA LEU A 100 4.89 -11.00 4.13
C LEU A 100 3.61 -11.75 4.49
N PHE A 101 2.96 -12.37 3.52
CA PHE A 101 1.80 -13.24 3.76
C PHE A 101 2.17 -14.42 4.64
N ASP A 102 3.27 -15.11 4.32
CA ASP A 102 3.78 -16.23 5.11
C ASP A 102 4.19 -15.79 6.52
N HIS A 103 4.82 -14.61 6.63
CA HIS A 103 5.18 -14.03 7.93
C HIS A 103 3.93 -13.77 8.78
N VAL A 104 2.90 -13.12 8.25
CA VAL A 104 1.65 -12.84 8.99
C VAL A 104 0.97 -14.14 9.40
N THR A 105 0.96 -15.14 8.52
CA THR A 105 0.42 -16.48 8.83
C THR A 105 1.22 -17.14 9.96
N SER A 106 2.54 -17.02 9.97
CA SER A 106 3.40 -17.57 11.02
C SER A 106 3.18 -16.93 12.39
N LEU A 107 2.62 -15.70 12.42
CA LEU A 107 2.19 -15.03 13.67
C LEU A 107 0.85 -15.55 14.21
N GLY A 108 0.24 -16.55 13.57
CA GLY A 108 -1.06 -17.10 13.93
C GLY A 108 -2.24 -16.22 13.48
N GLN A 109 -2.00 -15.24 12.64
CA GLN A 109 -3.07 -14.43 12.04
C GLN A 109 -3.60 -15.08 10.75
N THR A 110 -4.84 -14.79 10.40
CA THR A 110 -5.40 -15.14 9.09
C THR A 110 -5.38 -13.88 8.22
N PRO A 111 -4.44 -13.78 7.25
CA PRO A 111 -4.38 -12.61 6.37
C PRO A 111 -5.64 -12.50 5.52
N ILE A 112 -6.17 -11.27 5.39
CA ILE A 112 -7.28 -10.98 4.47
C ILE A 112 -6.68 -10.74 3.08
N VAL A 113 -7.20 -11.46 2.07
CA VAL A 113 -6.75 -11.29 0.69
C VAL A 113 -7.90 -10.75 -0.16
N VAL A 114 -7.62 -9.72 -0.95
CA VAL A 114 -8.60 -9.08 -1.83
C VAL A 114 -8.01 -8.98 -3.24
N ASP A 115 -8.73 -9.47 -4.25
CA ASP A 115 -8.32 -9.29 -5.64
C ASP A 115 -8.85 -7.95 -6.18
N SER A 116 -7.98 -7.19 -6.80
CA SER A 116 -8.32 -5.93 -7.46
C SER A 116 -9.31 -6.10 -8.63
N HIS A 117 -9.39 -7.29 -9.20
CA HIS A 117 -10.39 -7.62 -10.24
C HIS A 117 -11.78 -7.67 -9.62
N ASP A 118 -11.94 -8.44 -8.55
CA ASP A 118 -13.23 -8.58 -7.86
C ASP A 118 -13.77 -7.24 -7.34
N ILE A 119 -12.85 -6.36 -6.82
CA ILE A 119 -13.28 -5.00 -6.42
C ILE A 119 -13.83 -4.21 -7.60
N ARG A 120 -13.26 -4.37 -8.79
CA ARG A 120 -13.72 -3.63 -9.98
C ARG A 120 -15.02 -4.19 -10.53
N ASP A 121 -15.23 -5.50 -10.44
CA ASP A 121 -16.44 -6.17 -10.93
C ASP A 121 -17.66 -5.91 -10.01
N ASP A 122 -17.44 -5.93 -8.68
CA ASP A 122 -18.47 -5.63 -7.67
C ASP A 122 -17.89 -4.75 -6.54
N PRO A 123 -17.67 -3.44 -6.78
CA PRO A 123 -17.08 -2.55 -5.77
C PRO A 123 -17.87 -2.52 -4.46
N ALA A 124 -19.20 -2.44 -4.54
CA ALA A 124 -20.05 -2.33 -3.37
C ALA A 124 -20.05 -3.62 -2.53
N GLY A 125 -20.18 -4.78 -3.17
CA GLY A 125 -20.17 -6.08 -2.49
C GLY A 125 -18.80 -6.39 -1.88
N MET A 126 -17.72 -6.13 -2.63
CA MET A 126 -16.37 -6.40 -2.14
C MET A 126 -15.96 -5.47 -0.99
N MET A 127 -16.31 -4.18 -1.07
CA MET A 127 -16.05 -3.26 0.04
C MET A 127 -16.87 -3.58 1.30
N ARG A 128 -18.11 -4.09 1.16
CA ARG A 128 -18.89 -4.60 2.31
C ARG A 128 -18.19 -5.79 2.95
N LYS A 129 -17.81 -6.80 2.16
CA LYS A 129 -17.09 -7.98 2.64
C LYS A 129 -15.77 -7.61 3.33
N LEU A 130 -15.03 -6.64 2.77
CA LEU A 130 -13.80 -6.15 3.39
C LEU A 130 -14.08 -5.47 4.73
N CYS A 131 -15.08 -4.59 4.80
CA CYS A 131 -15.48 -3.93 6.04
C CYS A 131 -15.87 -4.96 7.12
N ASP A 132 -16.66 -5.95 6.76
CA ASP A 132 -17.06 -7.04 7.66
C ASP A 132 -15.82 -7.82 8.15
N ALA A 133 -14.89 -8.16 7.26
CA ALA A 133 -13.68 -8.90 7.58
C ALA A 133 -12.73 -8.14 8.52
N VAL A 134 -12.67 -6.80 8.42
CA VAL A 134 -11.84 -5.96 9.30
C VAL A 134 -12.59 -5.38 10.49
N GLY A 135 -13.87 -5.72 10.67
CA GLY A 135 -14.71 -5.26 11.77
C GLY A 135 -15.13 -3.78 11.69
N LEU A 136 -15.26 -3.24 10.49
CA LEU A 136 -15.68 -1.87 10.25
C LEU A 136 -17.12 -1.79 9.74
N LYS A 137 -17.80 -0.71 10.10
CA LYS A 137 -19.12 -0.42 9.54
C LYS A 137 -18.96 0.00 8.08
N TRP A 138 -19.74 -0.63 7.20
CA TRP A 138 -19.86 -0.23 5.81
C TRP A 138 -20.45 1.18 5.66
N ASP A 139 -19.90 1.96 4.72
CA ASP A 139 -20.41 3.26 4.30
C ASP A 139 -20.35 3.38 2.78
N ALA A 140 -21.49 3.71 2.14
CA ALA A 140 -21.59 3.87 0.70
C ALA A 140 -20.70 5.02 0.17
N GLY A 141 -20.34 5.99 1.01
CA GLY A 141 -19.38 7.03 0.70
C GLY A 141 -17.98 6.51 0.33
N MET A 142 -17.66 5.25 0.67
CA MET A 142 -16.41 4.59 0.25
C MET A 142 -16.33 4.31 -1.26
N LEU A 143 -17.46 4.41 -1.99
CA LEU A 143 -17.51 4.16 -3.44
C LEU A 143 -17.23 5.41 -4.28
N HIS A 144 -17.27 6.59 -3.68
CA HIS A 144 -17.15 7.86 -4.37
C HIS A 144 -16.24 8.81 -3.61
N TRP A 145 -15.47 9.59 -4.33
CA TRP A 145 -14.57 10.61 -3.78
C TRP A 145 -14.48 11.84 -4.71
N PRO A 146 -14.17 13.01 -4.19
CA PRO A 146 -13.96 14.20 -5.02
C PRO A 146 -12.70 14.03 -5.89
N SER A 147 -12.71 14.56 -7.09
CA SER A 147 -11.48 14.67 -7.89
C SER A 147 -10.46 15.57 -7.22
N GLY A 148 -9.20 15.36 -7.51
CA GLY A 148 -8.08 16.12 -6.95
C GLY A 148 -7.26 15.34 -5.95
N GLY A 149 -6.22 15.97 -5.41
CA GLY A 149 -5.37 15.41 -4.37
C GLY A 149 -5.96 15.59 -2.98
N HIS A 150 -5.46 14.83 -2.01
CA HIS A 150 -5.82 14.95 -0.61
C HIS A 150 -4.66 15.55 0.20
N ALA A 151 -4.97 16.33 1.24
CA ALA A 151 -3.94 16.97 2.08
C ALA A 151 -2.99 15.97 2.79
N SER A 152 -3.39 14.70 2.93
CA SER A 152 -2.56 13.63 3.48
C SER A 152 -1.75 12.87 2.42
N ASP A 153 -1.85 13.23 1.14
CA ASP A 153 -1.03 12.60 0.11
C ASP A 153 0.44 12.93 0.36
N GLY A 154 1.30 11.94 0.18
CA GLY A 154 2.74 12.15 0.29
C GLY A 154 3.30 12.94 -0.89
N VAL A 155 4.49 13.50 -0.73
CA VAL A 155 5.18 14.32 -1.75
C VAL A 155 5.30 13.62 -3.12
N TRP A 156 5.32 12.30 -3.15
CA TRP A 156 5.36 11.48 -4.37
C TRP A 156 4.06 11.47 -5.18
N ALA A 157 2.96 11.98 -4.61
CA ALA A 157 1.64 11.91 -5.25
C ALA A 157 1.58 12.65 -6.58
N SER A 158 2.28 13.77 -6.71
CA SER A 158 2.37 14.53 -7.96
C SER A 158 2.87 13.70 -9.13
N HIS A 159 3.76 12.74 -8.88
CA HIS A 159 4.28 11.85 -9.91
C HIS A 159 3.40 10.60 -10.11
N TRP A 160 2.94 9.97 -9.01
CA TRP A 160 2.32 8.65 -9.09
C TRP A 160 0.80 8.68 -9.17
N TYR A 161 0.13 9.69 -8.59
CA TYR A 161 -1.32 9.67 -8.36
C TYR A 161 -2.15 10.39 -9.43
N GLY A 162 -1.57 10.77 -10.56
CA GLY A 162 -2.29 11.52 -11.58
C GLY A 162 -3.59 10.85 -12.09
N ALA A 163 -3.65 9.52 -12.17
CA ALA A 163 -4.88 8.80 -12.51
C ALA A 163 -5.89 8.82 -11.34
N VAL A 164 -5.41 8.63 -10.11
CA VAL A 164 -6.24 8.67 -8.88
C VAL A 164 -6.85 10.05 -8.71
N HIS A 165 -6.05 11.12 -8.87
CA HIS A 165 -6.52 12.50 -8.72
C HIS A 165 -7.59 12.91 -9.77
N ARG A 166 -7.66 12.21 -10.90
CA ARG A 166 -8.71 12.43 -11.92
C ARG A 166 -9.93 11.53 -11.72
N SER A 167 -9.86 10.55 -10.83
CA SER A 167 -10.98 9.63 -10.57
C SER A 167 -11.95 10.19 -9.52
N THR A 168 -13.18 9.73 -9.56
CA THR A 168 -14.23 10.07 -8.59
C THR A 168 -14.95 8.83 -8.06
N GLY A 169 -14.47 7.65 -8.44
CA GLY A 169 -15.04 6.35 -8.06
C GLY A 169 -14.22 5.22 -8.68
N PHE A 170 -14.66 4.00 -8.49
CA PHE A 170 -14.07 2.83 -9.14
C PHE A 170 -14.32 2.91 -10.65
N ALA A 171 -13.26 2.69 -11.44
CA ALA A 171 -13.34 2.67 -12.90
C ALA A 171 -13.67 1.25 -13.38
N ASP A 172 -14.42 1.18 -14.50
CA ASP A 172 -14.69 -0.05 -15.25
C ASP A 172 -13.41 -0.66 -15.87
#